data_bac5d52fd1a960bfef771d992f939084
#
_entry.id   bac5d52fd1a960bfef771d992f939084
#
_cell.length_a   1.000
_cell.length_b   1.000
_cell.length_c   1.000
_cell.angle_alpha   90.00
_cell.angle_beta   90.00
_cell.angle_gamma   90.00
#
_symmetry.space_group_name_H-M   'P 1'
#
loop_
_entity.id
_entity.type
_entity.pdbx_description
1 polymer ?
#
loop_
_entity_poly.entity_id
_entity_poly.type
_entity_poly.pdbx_seq_one_letter_code
_entity_poly.pdbx_strand_id
1 'polypeptide(L)'
;MAVKLKKVIANEKEVKEKLNTLFRETDLVLTQGFIGSTREGYTTTLGREGSDYSAAIFAYCFEAKSLTIWKDVDGLMSADPKRMPDAKKLEQVPYREAIELSYYGASVIHPKTIKPLENKAIPLYVKSFLNPEKEGTVITHAEEVKPLVPNYIFKDKQTLLSVSAKDFSFIVEENVANIFSQLSYFGVKVNLIQNSALTFS
;
A
#
# COMPACT_ATOMS: atom_id res chain seq x y z
N MET A 1 -17.37 20.45 2.08
CA MET A 1 -16.97 19.58 0.96
C MET A 1 -15.48 19.26 1.12
N ALA A 2 -15.11 18.02 1.38
CA ALA A 2 -13.69 17.66 1.58
C ALA A 2 -12.98 17.54 0.21
N VAL A 3 -11.89 18.24 0.04
CA VAL A 3 -11.07 18.19 -1.19
C VAL A 3 -10.03 17.08 -1.04
N LYS A 4 -10.01 16.13 -1.98
CA LYS A 4 -8.98 15.08 -2.00
C LYS A 4 -7.66 15.67 -2.51
N LEU A 5 -6.62 15.63 -1.68
CA LEU A 5 -5.29 16.06 -2.10
C LEU A 5 -4.72 15.11 -3.16
N LYS A 6 -4.23 15.66 -4.26
CA LYS A 6 -3.50 14.91 -5.30
C LYS A 6 -2.10 14.50 -4.82
N LYS A 7 -1.50 15.28 -3.93
CA LYS A 7 -0.17 15.05 -3.36
C LYS A 7 -0.16 15.55 -1.91
N VAL A 8 0.32 14.71 -1.00
CA VAL A 8 0.57 15.09 0.39
C VAL A 8 2.02 15.55 0.49
N ILE A 9 2.23 16.73 1.07
CA ILE A 9 3.54 17.28 1.39
C ILE A 9 3.54 17.49 2.90
N ALA A 10 4.39 16.74 3.61
CA ALA A 10 4.64 16.97 5.02
C ALA A 10 5.80 17.97 5.16
N ASN A 11 5.60 19.01 5.94
CA ASN A 11 6.69 19.88 6.35
C ASN A 11 7.44 19.20 7.53
N GLU A 12 8.43 18.39 7.20
CA GLU A 12 9.18 17.58 8.18
C GLU A 12 9.74 18.43 9.32
N LYS A 13 10.30 19.59 9.02
CA LYS A 13 10.89 20.50 10.01
C LYS A 13 9.84 21.02 10.99
N GLU A 14 8.71 21.51 10.48
CA GLU A 14 7.63 22.05 11.30
C GLU A 14 6.99 20.97 12.18
N VAL A 15 6.78 19.77 11.63
CA VAL A 15 6.26 18.62 12.37
C VAL A 15 7.21 18.24 13.51
N LYS A 16 8.53 18.13 13.22
CA LYS A 16 9.55 17.87 14.24
C LYS A 16 9.57 18.93 15.35
N GLU A 17 9.58 20.20 15.00
CA GLU A 17 9.62 21.29 15.97
C GLU A 17 8.41 21.28 16.92
N LYS A 18 7.20 21.18 16.37
CA LYS A 18 5.97 21.16 17.17
C LYS A 18 5.89 19.95 18.10
N LEU A 19 6.23 18.77 17.64
CA LEU A 19 6.13 17.57 18.46
C LEU A 19 7.30 17.43 19.45
N ASN A 20 8.52 17.88 19.11
CA ASN A 20 9.62 17.93 20.06
C ASN A 20 9.29 18.83 21.27
N THR A 21 8.49 19.88 21.06
CA THR A 21 8.01 20.70 22.17
C THR A 21 7.08 19.91 23.09
N LEU A 22 6.16 19.11 22.50
CA LEU A 22 5.25 18.27 23.28
C LEU A 22 5.99 17.16 24.04
N PHE A 23 6.96 16.49 23.40
CA PHE A 23 7.75 15.42 24.03
C PHE A 23 8.71 15.89 25.15
N ARG A 24 8.89 17.20 25.33
CA ARG A 24 9.57 17.74 26.53
C ARG A 24 8.69 17.68 27.78
N GLU A 25 7.38 17.65 27.59
CA GLU A 25 6.39 17.72 28.67
C GLU A 25 5.74 16.36 28.97
N THR A 26 5.81 15.41 28.02
CA THR A 26 5.18 14.08 28.13
C THR A 26 5.89 13.02 27.30
N ASP A 27 5.85 11.77 27.80
CA ASP A 27 6.35 10.60 27.07
C ASP A 27 5.32 10.03 26.09
N LEU A 28 4.06 10.51 26.16
CA LEU A 28 2.96 10.03 25.33
C LEU A 28 2.22 11.21 24.68
N VAL A 29 2.14 11.18 23.36
CA VAL A 29 1.36 12.15 22.57
C VAL A 29 0.27 11.43 21.80
N LEU A 30 -0.98 11.85 21.99
CA LEU A 30 -2.13 11.39 21.22
C LEU A 30 -2.48 12.42 20.14
N THR A 31 -2.62 11.96 18.89
CA THR A 31 -3.00 12.80 17.78
C THR A 31 -4.03 12.11 16.88
N GLN A 32 -4.78 12.90 16.13
CA GLN A 32 -5.69 12.37 15.11
C GLN A 32 -4.95 12.02 13.84
N GLY A 33 -5.45 11.05 13.11
CA GLY A 33 -5.01 10.71 11.77
C GLY A 33 -6.03 11.10 10.70
N PHE A 34 -5.79 10.73 9.43
CA PHE A 34 -6.69 10.88 8.27
C PHE A 34 -6.87 12.32 7.76
N ILE A 35 -6.72 13.32 8.59
CA ILE A 35 -6.98 14.73 8.28
C ILE A 35 -5.69 15.40 7.83
N GLY A 36 -5.81 16.26 6.81
CA GLY A 36 -4.79 17.17 6.34
C GLY A 36 -5.34 18.58 6.16
N SER A 37 -4.51 19.50 5.70
CA SER A 37 -4.88 20.86 5.36
C SER A 37 -4.34 21.24 3.98
N THR A 38 -5.05 22.09 3.25
CA THR A 38 -4.52 22.77 2.07
C THR A 38 -3.62 23.93 2.52
N ARG A 39 -2.90 24.54 1.57
CA ARG A 39 -2.09 25.73 1.87
C ARG A 39 -2.94 26.93 2.30
N GLU A 40 -4.16 26.99 1.83
CA GLU A 40 -5.15 28.03 2.14
C GLU A 40 -5.86 27.76 3.48
N GLY A 41 -5.51 26.69 4.19
CA GLY A 41 -6.07 26.35 5.50
C GLY A 41 -7.36 25.54 5.48
N TYR A 42 -7.84 25.09 4.32
CA TYR A 42 -9.05 24.25 4.25
C TYR A 42 -8.75 22.82 4.72
N THR A 43 -9.64 22.28 5.52
CA THR A 43 -9.57 20.86 5.95
C THR A 43 -9.75 19.92 4.76
N THR A 44 -8.91 18.92 4.70
CA THR A 44 -8.93 17.88 3.66
C THR A 44 -8.73 16.50 4.28
N THR A 45 -8.91 15.46 3.49
CA THR A 45 -8.67 14.07 3.91
C THR A 45 -7.53 13.43 3.12
N LEU A 46 -6.80 12.52 3.75
CA LEU A 46 -5.71 11.77 3.12
C LEU A 46 -6.21 10.60 2.24
N GLY A 47 -7.53 10.38 2.21
CA GLY A 47 -8.17 9.35 1.40
C GLY A 47 -8.10 7.96 2.04
N ARG A 48 -8.18 6.90 1.21
CA ARG A 48 -8.19 5.52 1.69
C ARG A 48 -6.99 5.22 2.58
N GLU A 49 -7.23 4.59 3.74
CA GLU A 49 -6.24 4.27 4.77
C GLU A 49 -5.42 5.49 5.23
N GLY A 50 -6.07 6.66 5.27
CA GLY A 50 -5.43 7.92 5.60
C GLY A 50 -4.88 7.99 7.02
N SER A 51 -5.42 7.25 7.98
CA SER A 51 -4.91 7.17 9.36
C SER A 51 -3.55 6.45 9.40
N ASP A 52 -3.43 5.32 8.70
CA ASP A 52 -2.17 4.59 8.58
C ASP A 52 -1.11 5.45 7.88
N TYR A 53 -1.53 6.20 6.87
CA TYR A 53 -0.64 7.11 6.17
C TYR A 53 -0.19 8.29 7.05
N SER A 54 -1.07 8.84 7.89
CA SER A 54 -0.69 9.85 8.88
C SER A 54 0.37 9.33 9.83
N ALA A 55 0.17 8.10 10.35
CA ALA A 55 1.12 7.45 11.23
C ALA A 55 2.49 7.26 10.56
N ALA A 56 2.52 6.86 9.29
CA ALA A 56 3.75 6.73 8.52
C ALA A 56 4.46 8.08 8.29
N ILE A 57 3.70 9.16 8.06
CA ILE A 57 4.26 10.52 7.95
C ILE A 57 4.92 10.94 9.29
N PHE A 58 4.24 10.72 10.41
CA PHE A 58 4.81 11.01 11.72
C PHE A 58 6.06 10.17 11.97
N ALA A 59 6.01 8.87 11.75
CA ALA A 59 7.17 7.98 11.89
C ALA A 59 8.36 8.44 11.04
N TYR A 60 8.11 8.83 9.79
CA TYR A 60 9.12 9.39 8.89
C TYR A 60 9.72 10.69 9.44
N CYS A 61 8.87 11.66 9.86
CA CYS A 61 9.32 12.95 10.36
C CYS A 61 10.17 12.82 11.63
N PHE A 62 9.87 11.84 12.48
CA PHE A 62 10.58 11.60 13.74
C PHE A 62 11.76 10.62 13.63
N GLU A 63 11.97 10.00 12.48
CA GLU A 63 12.92 8.91 12.36
C GLU A 63 12.66 7.84 13.42
N ALA A 64 11.38 7.47 13.54
CA ALA A 64 10.92 6.54 14.56
C ALA A 64 11.68 5.22 14.47
N LYS A 65 11.91 4.56 15.61
CA LYS A 65 12.54 3.24 15.65
C LYS A 65 11.69 2.17 14.98
N SER A 66 10.37 2.33 15.01
CA SER A 66 9.40 1.46 14.36
C SER A 66 8.04 2.13 14.29
N LEU A 67 7.16 1.61 13.42
CA LEU A 67 5.74 1.94 13.39
C LEU A 67 4.93 0.65 13.59
N THR A 68 3.93 0.68 14.46
CA THR A 68 2.97 -0.43 14.59
C THR A 68 1.58 0.05 14.17
N ILE A 69 0.97 -0.68 13.24
CA ILE A 69 -0.42 -0.47 12.82
C ILE A 69 -1.26 -1.62 13.36
N TRP A 70 -2.25 -1.26 14.15
CA TRP A 70 -3.19 -2.19 14.76
C TRP A 70 -4.39 -2.42 13.85
N LYS A 71 -4.65 -3.66 13.51
CA LYS A 71 -5.75 -4.08 12.63
C LYS A 71 -6.62 -5.14 13.32
N ASP A 72 -7.69 -5.54 12.66
CA ASP A 72 -8.54 -6.67 13.05
C ASP A 72 -8.03 -8.03 12.52
N VAL A 73 -6.84 -8.06 11.92
CA VAL A 73 -6.18 -9.26 11.38
C VAL A 73 -4.86 -9.52 12.08
N ASP A 74 -4.45 -10.78 12.16
CA ASP A 74 -3.23 -11.20 12.87
C ASP A 74 -1.91 -10.86 12.13
N GLY A 75 -1.99 -10.13 11.03
CA GLY A 75 -0.86 -9.76 10.17
C GLY A 75 -1.17 -9.96 8.69
N LEU A 76 -0.15 -9.96 7.84
CA LEU A 76 -0.28 -10.31 6.44
C LEU A 76 -0.35 -11.83 6.29
N MET A 77 -1.25 -12.29 5.41
CA MET A 77 -1.44 -13.71 5.13
C MET A 77 -1.04 -14.00 3.68
N SER A 78 -0.58 -15.23 3.42
CA SER A 78 -0.24 -15.69 2.07
C SER A 78 -1.45 -15.77 1.11
N ALA A 79 -2.66 -15.72 1.65
CA ALA A 79 -3.93 -15.63 0.91
C ALA A 79 -5.02 -15.08 1.83
N ASP A 80 -6.19 -14.74 1.26
CA ASP A 80 -7.39 -14.46 2.05
C ASP A 80 -7.84 -15.75 2.77
N PRO A 81 -7.81 -15.80 4.12
CA PRO A 81 -8.20 -16.99 4.87
C PRO A 81 -9.65 -17.45 4.63
N LYS A 82 -10.53 -16.53 4.21
CA LYS A 82 -11.92 -16.86 3.88
C LYS A 82 -12.04 -17.69 2.60
N ARG A 83 -11.05 -17.58 1.71
CA ARG A 83 -11.00 -18.32 0.44
C ARG A 83 -10.04 -19.51 0.49
N MET A 84 -9.01 -19.37 1.29
CA MET A 84 -7.95 -20.39 1.45
C MET A 84 -7.69 -20.60 2.94
N PRO A 85 -8.40 -21.54 3.59
CA PRO A 85 -8.26 -21.79 5.03
C PRO A 85 -6.83 -22.14 5.46
N ASP A 86 -6.04 -22.74 4.57
CA ASP A 86 -4.64 -23.11 4.81
C ASP A 86 -3.64 -21.96 4.60
N ALA A 87 -4.12 -20.73 4.40
CA ALA A 87 -3.27 -19.56 4.27
C ALA A 87 -2.33 -19.43 5.48
N LYS A 88 -1.06 -19.17 5.22
CA LYS A 88 -0.03 -19.01 6.24
C LYS A 88 0.17 -17.55 6.57
N LYS A 89 0.36 -17.24 7.85
CA LYS A 89 0.78 -15.92 8.29
C LYS A 89 2.22 -15.68 7.81
N LEU A 90 2.46 -14.50 7.25
CA LEU A 90 3.79 -14.03 6.89
C LEU A 90 4.38 -13.31 8.10
N GLU A 91 5.48 -13.82 8.64
CA GLU A 91 6.14 -13.25 9.82
C GLU A 91 6.99 -12.04 9.43
N GLN A 92 7.68 -12.13 8.29
CA GLN A 92 8.53 -11.09 7.75
C GLN A 92 8.28 -10.90 6.26
N VAL A 93 8.14 -9.65 5.82
CA VAL A 93 7.92 -9.31 4.42
C VAL A 93 8.83 -8.14 4.02
N PRO A 94 9.59 -8.24 2.92
CA PRO A 94 10.32 -7.11 2.36
C PRO A 94 9.38 -5.97 1.96
N TYR A 95 9.83 -4.71 2.08
CA TYR A 95 9.02 -3.55 1.66
C TYR A 95 8.50 -3.68 0.22
N ARG A 96 9.37 -4.11 -0.69
CA ARG A 96 9.01 -4.28 -2.10
C ARG A 96 7.89 -5.28 -2.28
N GLU A 97 7.99 -6.43 -1.64
CA GLU A 97 6.96 -7.48 -1.69
C GLU A 97 5.64 -6.99 -1.07
N ALA A 98 5.71 -6.29 0.05
CA ALA A 98 4.52 -5.73 0.70
C ALA A 98 3.81 -4.68 -0.20
N ILE A 99 4.55 -3.91 -0.99
CA ILE A 99 3.99 -2.96 -1.97
C ILE A 99 3.30 -3.73 -3.11
N GLU A 100 3.93 -4.77 -3.65
CA GLU A 100 3.36 -5.62 -4.70
C GLU A 100 2.07 -6.31 -4.23
N LEU A 101 2.12 -6.99 -3.07
CA LEU A 101 0.94 -7.63 -2.48
C LEU A 101 -0.21 -6.63 -2.32
N SER A 102 0.09 -5.43 -1.82
CA SER A 102 -0.91 -4.38 -1.61
C SER A 102 -1.48 -3.83 -2.92
N TYR A 103 -0.65 -3.69 -3.95
CA TYR A 103 -1.05 -3.21 -5.27
C TYR A 103 -2.02 -4.20 -5.94
N TYR A 104 -1.73 -5.48 -5.86
CA TYR A 104 -2.57 -6.51 -6.46
C TYR A 104 -3.83 -6.83 -5.66
N GLY A 105 -3.96 -6.39 -4.42
CA GLY A 105 -5.23 -6.46 -3.69
C GLY A 105 -5.18 -7.02 -2.27
N ALA A 106 -4.02 -7.36 -1.74
CA ALA A 106 -3.87 -7.63 -0.31
C ALA A 106 -4.10 -6.32 0.47
N SER A 107 -5.35 -6.07 0.88
CA SER A 107 -5.80 -4.76 1.36
C SER A 107 -5.51 -4.51 2.85
N VAL A 108 -4.44 -5.09 3.39
CA VAL A 108 -4.11 -4.90 4.83
C VAL A 108 -3.40 -3.56 5.04
N ILE A 109 -2.45 -3.20 4.17
CA ILE A 109 -1.69 -1.93 4.23
C ILE A 109 -1.64 -1.32 2.82
N HIS A 110 -1.87 -0.02 2.72
CA HIS A 110 -1.78 0.68 1.43
C HIS A 110 -0.31 1.02 1.08
N PRO A 111 0.12 0.92 -0.20
CA PRO A 111 1.48 1.27 -0.63
C PRO A 111 1.95 2.67 -0.20
N LYS A 112 1.04 3.64 -0.09
CA LYS A 112 1.35 4.99 0.40
C LYS A 112 1.90 5.01 1.81
N THR A 113 1.48 4.08 2.68
CA THR A 113 1.94 3.95 4.06
C THR A 113 3.34 3.36 4.11
N ILE A 114 3.65 2.41 3.22
CA ILE A 114 4.94 1.72 3.19
C ILE A 114 6.06 2.64 2.69
N LYS A 115 5.81 3.41 1.63
CA LYS A 115 6.84 4.19 0.93
C LYS A 115 7.63 5.19 1.82
N PRO A 116 7.01 5.99 2.69
CA PRO A 116 7.76 6.84 3.62
C PRO A 116 8.68 6.05 4.55
N LEU A 117 8.22 4.89 5.02
CA LEU A 117 8.95 4.04 5.96
C LEU A 117 10.16 3.38 5.30
N GLU A 118 10.00 2.87 4.08
CA GLU A 118 11.09 2.33 3.27
C GLU A 118 12.23 3.34 3.11
N ASN A 119 11.91 4.60 2.81
CA ASN A 119 12.90 5.66 2.59
C ASN A 119 13.83 5.91 3.79
N LYS A 120 13.39 5.62 5.01
CA LYS A 120 14.16 5.78 6.25
C LYS A 120 14.43 4.44 6.96
N ALA A 121 14.18 3.33 6.30
CA ALA A 121 14.36 1.98 6.83
C ALA A 121 13.62 1.74 8.18
N ILE A 122 12.44 2.33 8.34
CA ILE A 122 11.64 2.23 9.57
C ILE A 122 10.78 0.97 9.53
N PRO A 123 11.01 -0.07 10.36
CA PRO A 123 10.21 -1.28 10.38
C PRO A 123 8.73 -0.98 10.66
N LEU A 124 7.85 -1.59 9.86
CA LEU A 124 6.40 -1.51 10.02
C LEU A 124 5.87 -2.84 10.56
N TYR A 125 5.29 -2.81 11.74
CA TYR A 125 4.60 -3.95 12.33
C TYR A 125 3.11 -3.85 12.05
N VAL A 126 2.52 -4.95 11.58
CA VAL A 126 1.07 -5.12 11.44
C VAL A 126 0.62 -6.11 12.50
N LYS A 127 -0.12 -5.65 13.49
CA LYS A 127 -0.55 -6.45 14.64
C LYS A 127 -2.06 -6.41 14.82
N SER A 128 -2.60 -7.45 15.46
CA SER A 128 -4.01 -7.53 15.80
C SER A 128 -4.32 -6.83 17.12
N PHE A 129 -5.29 -5.91 17.12
CA PHE A 129 -5.80 -5.36 18.37
C PHE A 129 -6.73 -6.35 19.12
N LEU A 130 -7.20 -7.41 18.42
CA LEU A 130 -7.98 -8.49 19.04
C LEU A 130 -7.07 -9.49 19.77
N ASN A 131 -5.82 -9.62 19.32
CA ASN A 131 -4.81 -10.54 19.87
C ASN A 131 -3.47 -9.81 20.03
N PRO A 132 -3.35 -8.83 20.94
CA PRO A 132 -2.18 -7.93 21.03
C PRO A 132 -0.88 -8.67 21.39
N GLU A 133 -0.97 -9.83 22.05
CA GLU A 133 0.18 -10.65 22.42
C GLU A 133 0.87 -11.32 21.21
N LYS A 134 0.17 -11.45 20.08
CA LYS A 134 0.77 -12.03 18.89
C LYS A 134 1.74 -11.05 18.23
N GLU A 135 2.85 -11.56 17.72
CA GLU A 135 3.90 -10.75 17.10
C GLU A 135 3.44 -10.02 15.82
N GLY A 136 2.48 -10.61 15.08
CA GLY A 136 1.99 -10.06 13.83
C GLY A 136 2.94 -10.30 12.65
N THR A 137 3.01 -9.34 11.73
CA THR A 137 3.93 -9.32 10.57
C THR A 137 4.83 -8.11 10.67
N VAL A 138 6.14 -8.28 10.42
CA VAL A 138 7.06 -7.17 10.23
C VAL A 138 7.34 -6.94 8.75
N ILE A 139 7.18 -5.70 8.29
CA ILE A 139 7.59 -5.24 6.96
C ILE A 139 8.86 -4.41 7.14
N THR A 140 9.96 -4.85 6.52
CA THR A 140 11.28 -4.27 6.75
C THR A 140 12.20 -4.46 5.54
N HIS A 141 13.44 -3.98 5.63
CA HIS A 141 14.50 -4.40 4.73
C HIS A 141 14.86 -5.86 5.03
N ALA A 142 14.46 -6.74 4.13
CA ALA A 142 14.77 -8.16 4.16
C ALA A 142 14.98 -8.63 2.72
N GLU A 143 15.69 -9.72 2.54
CA GLU A 143 15.91 -10.31 1.21
C GLU A 143 14.73 -11.18 0.79
N GLU A 144 14.08 -11.85 1.75
CA GLU A 144 13.03 -12.84 1.48
C GLU A 144 11.84 -12.70 2.44
N VAL A 145 10.71 -13.19 1.97
CA VAL A 145 9.50 -13.38 2.79
C VAL A 145 9.68 -14.58 3.71
N LYS A 146 9.20 -14.49 4.94
CA LYS A 146 9.19 -15.61 5.89
C LYS A 146 7.77 -15.85 6.43
N PRO A 147 7.30 -17.10 6.41
CA PRO A 147 7.88 -18.26 5.73
C PRO A 147 7.88 -18.09 4.20
N LEU A 148 8.81 -18.74 3.50
CA LEU A 148 8.84 -18.76 2.04
C LEU A 148 7.72 -19.66 1.51
N VAL A 149 6.61 -19.05 1.18
CA VAL A 149 5.39 -19.69 0.66
C VAL A 149 4.82 -18.91 -0.50
N PRO A 150 4.12 -19.54 -1.44
CA PRO A 150 3.40 -18.82 -2.49
C PRO A 150 2.34 -17.88 -1.91
N ASN A 151 2.22 -16.69 -2.49
CA ASN A 151 1.18 -15.73 -2.16
C ASN A 151 0.07 -15.76 -3.21
N TYR A 152 -1.19 -15.82 -2.77
CA TYR A 152 -2.37 -15.86 -3.63
C TYR A 152 -3.26 -14.65 -3.37
N ILE A 153 -3.47 -13.86 -4.41
CA ILE A 153 -4.34 -12.69 -4.36
C ILE A 153 -5.57 -12.95 -5.22
N PHE A 154 -6.73 -12.88 -4.62
CA PHE A 154 -8.01 -13.05 -5.30
C PHE A 154 -8.61 -11.70 -5.65
N LYS A 155 -8.99 -11.53 -6.90
CA LYS A 155 -9.62 -10.32 -7.39
C LYS A 155 -10.89 -10.67 -8.14
N ASP A 156 -12.02 -10.27 -7.58
CA ASP A 156 -13.33 -10.54 -8.19
C ASP A 156 -13.69 -9.55 -9.28
N LYS A 157 -14.71 -9.91 -10.06
CA LYS A 157 -15.32 -9.04 -11.07
C LYS A 157 -14.30 -8.49 -12.08
N GLN A 158 -13.40 -9.38 -12.54
CA GLN A 158 -12.46 -9.07 -13.60
C GLN A 158 -13.03 -9.51 -14.94
N THR A 159 -12.71 -8.76 -15.99
CA THR A 159 -13.00 -9.12 -17.37
C THR A 159 -11.68 -9.40 -18.09
N LEU A 160 -11.55 -10.55 -18.72
CA LEU A 160 -10.45 -10.85 -19.62
C LEU A 160 -10.79 -10.27 -20.98
N LEU A 161 -9.94 -9.36 -21.46
CA LEU A 161 -9.97 -8.83 -22.82
C LEU A 161 -8.80 -9.44 -23.58
N SER A 162 -9.08 -10.17 -24.63
CA SER A 162 -8.06 -10.75 -25.51
C SER A 162 -8.18 -10.13 -26.90
N VAL A 163 -7.08 -9.58 -27.40
CA VAL A 163 -6.98 -8.92 -28.70
C VAL A 163 -5.96 -9.67 -29.53
N SER A 164 -6.37 -10.09 -30.74
CA SER A 164 -5.48 -10.75 -31.70
C SER A 164 -5.76 -10.24 -33.12
N ALA A 165 -4.75 -10.26 -33.97
CA ALA A 165 -4.91 -9.92 -35.36
C ALA A 165 -5.65 -11.07 -36.12
N LYS A 166 -6.53 -10.70 -37.04
CA LYS A 166 -7.32 -11.70 -37.83
C LYS A 166 -6.47 -12.48 -38.82
N ASP A 167 -5.39 -11.90 -39.29
CA ASP A 167 -4.49 -12.40 -40.30
C ASP A 167 -3.23 -13.08 -39.73
N PHE A 168 -3.22 -13.33 -38.41
CA PHE A 168 -2.07 -13.87 -37.67
C PHE A 168 -0.81 -12.98 -37.72
N SER A 169 -0.96 -11.71 -38.07
CA SER A 169 0.16 -10.75 -37.93
C SER A 169 0.57 -10.58 -36.47
N PHE A 170 1.82 -10.25 -36.27
CA PHE A 170 2.33 -9.99 -34.92
C PHE A 170 1.74 -8.71 -34.32
N ILE A 171 1.50 -8.74 -33.01
CA ILE A 171 1.14 -7.54 -32.27
C ILE A 171 2.43 -6.77 -31.97
N VAL A 172 2.56 -5.63 -32.65
CA VAL A 172 3.70 -4.72 -32.51
C VAL A 172 3.39 -3.58 -31.54
N GLU A 173 4.40 -2.80 -31.19
CA GLU A 173 4.32 -1.71 -30.20
C GLU A 173 3.21 -0.69 -30.53
N GLU A 174 3.01 -0.38 -31.82
CA GLU A 174 1.95 0.55 -32.25
C GLU A 174 0.55 0.02 -31.91
N ASN A 175 0.32 -1.28 -32.11
CA ASN A 175 -0.96 -1.90 -31.76
C ASN A 175 -1.21 -1.81 -30.25
N VAL A 176 -0.18 -2.09 -29.43
CA VAL A 176 -0.25 -1.99 -27.96
C VAL A 176 -0.55 -0.55 -27.54
N ALA A 177 0.14 0.43 -28.12
CA ALA A 177 -0.09 1.86 -27.84
C ALA A 177 -1.55 2.27 -28.15
N ASN A 178 -2.09 1.82 -29.28
CA ASN A 178 -3.48 2.08 -29.65
C ASN A 178 -4.47 1.44 -28.68
N ILE A 179 -4.25 0.18 -28.27
CA ILE A 179 -5.09 -0.50 -27.27
C ILE A 179 -5.10 0.31 -25.96
N PHE A 180 -3.93 0.71 -25.43
CA PHE A 180 -3.88 1.50 -24.21
C PHE A 180 -4.53 2.86 -24.35
N SER A 181 -4.40 3.52 -25.50
CA SER A 181 -5.07 4.79 -25.77
C SER A 181 -6.59 4.65 -25.68
N GLN A 182 -7.15 3.59 -26.24
CA GLN A 182 -8.59 3.30 -26.19
C GLN A 182 -9.02 2.99 -24.75
N LEU A 183 -8.29 2.11 -24.04
CA LEU A 183 -8.59 1.77 -22.65
C LEU A 183 -8.57 3.02 -21.74
N SER A 184 -7.59 3.90 -21.94
CA SER A 184 -7.47 5.16 -21.23
C SER A 184 -8.61 6.11 -21.55
N TYR A 185 -8.96 6.26 -22.83
CA TYR A 185 -10.05 7.12 -23.29
C TYR A 185 -11.40 6.74 -22.65
N PHE A 186 -11.68 5.44 -22.58
CA PHE A 186 -12.90 4.91 -21.95
C PHE A 186 -12.79 4.76 -20.42
N GLY A 187 -11.68 5.17 -19.81
CA GLY A 187 -11.48 5.07 -18.34
C GLY A 187 -11.40 3.64 -17.82
N VAL A 188 -11.05 2.69 -18.66
CA VAL A 188 -10.91 1.26 -18.29
C VAL A 188 -9.60 1.07 -17.53
N LYS A 189 -9.70 0.56 -16.30
CA LYS A 189 -8.54 0.25 -15.48
C LYS A 189 -7.98 -1.12 -15.82
N VAL A 190 -6.76 -1.16 -16.29
CA VAL A 190 -6.01 -2.40 -16.50
C VAL A 190 -5.39 -2.88 -15.19
N ASN A 191 -5.56 -4.16 -14.86
CA ASN A 191 -5.04 -4.76 -13.64
C ASN A 191 -3.87 -5.72 -13.89
N LEU A 192 -3.89 -6.44 -14.99
CA LEU A 192 -2.85 -7.36 -15.42
C LEU A 192 -2.75 -7.31 -16.95
N ILE A 193 -1.56 -7.55 -17.45
CA ILE A 193 -1.27 -7.59 -18.88
C ILE A 193 -0.43 -8.83 -19.15
N GLN A 194 -0.83 -9.56 -20.18
CA GLN A 194 -0.02 -10.62 -20.73
C GLN A 194 0.08 -10.40 -22.25
N ASN A 195 1.30 -10.34 -22.75
CA ASN A 195 1.57 -10.18 -24.17
C ASN A 195 2.26 -11.41 -24.72
N SER A 196 1.86 -11.82 -25.92
CA SER A 196 2.54 -12.82 -26.72
C SER A 196 2.74 -12.28 -28.14
N ALA A 197 3.35 -13.05 -29.03
CA ALA A 197 3.55 -12.61 -30.41
C ALA A 197 2.22 -12.33 -31.17
N LEU A 198 1.16 -13.06 -30.85
CA LEU A 198 -0.11 -13.01 -31.58
C LEU A 198 -1.28 -12.48 -30.75
N THR A 199 -1.11 -12.33 -29.45
CA THR A 199 -2.22 -11.98 -28.53
C THR A 199 -1.77 -11.02 -27.46
N PHE A 200 -2.59 -10.00 -27.23
CA PHE A 200 -2.53 -9.09 -26.08
C PHE A 200 -3.76 -9.37 -25.20
N SER A 201 -3.53 -9.63 -23.91
CA SER A 201 -4.59 -9.95 -22.94
C SER A 201 -4.42 -9.18 -21.64
#